data_7882ab185ad57945f3e5b36c3763d445
#
_entry.id   7882ab185ad57945f3e5b36c3763d445
#
_cell.length_a   1.000
_cell.length_b   1.000
_cell.length_c   1.000
_cell.angle_alpha   90.00
_cell.angle_beta   90.00
_cell.angle_gamma   90.00
#
_symmetry.space_group_name_H-M   'P 1'
#
loop_
_entity.id
_entity.type
_entity.pdbx_description
1 polymer ?
#
loop_
_entity_poly.entity_id
_entity_poly.type
_entity_poly.pdbx_seq_one_letter_code
_entity_poly.pdbx_strand_id
1 'polypeptide(L)'
;MLRKRINQNPFKTMLVVTASEAEALYFSQMRKDCRYANMHVQWAGDGVKSLEELVLYAAKLRTKGKFDSTWVMFGFADLGVNAAQVKAVMPLAEGKKIKLVWTNPSLPLWFLLHLQSPKGPVLDPAVISKALGGPLPGFAPDARYLLTDGMSLHLKLYPAKAKAALNAGTYNEIMEPRTGLPATNIPALLNEVSEICGLADLSHNQKLVGMKNS
;
A
#
# COMPACT_ATOMS: atom_id res chain seq x y z
N MET A 1 21.80 21.09 -36.57
CA MET A 1 21.71 19.69 -36.12
C MET A 1 20.42 19.51 -35.31
N LEU A 2 19.43 18.81 -35.86
CA LEU A 2 18.18 18.48 -35.16
C LEU A 2 18.48 17.38 -34.13
N ARG A 3 18.35 17.71 -32.84
CA ARG A 3 18.38 16.69 -31.76
C ARG A 3 17.23 15.71 -31.99
N LYS A 4 17.54 14.46 -32.37
CA LYS A 4 16.58 13.37 -32.36
C LYS A 4 15.99 13.31 -30.95
N ARG A 5 14.68 13.63 -30.77
CA ARG A 5 13.93 13.31 -29.58
C ARG A 5 13.91 11.78 -29.49
N ILE A 6 14.67 11.23 -28.56
CA ILE A 6 14.56 9.83 -28.19
C ILE A 6 13.17 9.71 -27.61
N ASN A 7 12.25 9.05 -28.33
CA ASN A 7 10.93 8.70 -27.85
C ASN A 7 11.14 7.65 -26.72
N GLN A 8 11.45 8.09 -25.52
CA GLN A 8 11.39 7.22 -24.35
C GLN A 8 9.91 6.97 -24.13
N ASN A 9 9.48 5.70 -24.18
CA ASN A 9 8.14 5.32 -23.71
C ASN A 9 7.96 5.95 -22.34
N PRO A 10 6.90 6.73 -22.11
CA PRO A 10 6.67 7.34 -20.81
C PRO A 10 6.60 6.21 -19.77
N PHE A 11 7.30 6.39 -18.65
CA PHE A 11 7.21 5.43 -17.54
C PHE A 11 5.75 5.28 -17.13
N LYS A 12 5.32 4.04 -16.93
CA LYS A 12 3.99 3.78 -16.37
C LYS A 12 3.84 4.51 -15.05
N THR A 13 2.66 5.03 -14.80
CA THR A 13 2.31 5.77 -13.59
C THR A 13 1.34 4.96 -12.74
N MET A 14 1.52 5.02 -11.43
CA MET A 14 0.69 4.32 -10.46
C MET A 14 0.05 5.28 -9.48
N LEU A 15 -1.23 5.04 -9.17
CA LEU A 15 -1.96 5.71 -8.11
C LEU A 15 -2.38 4.72 -7.04
N VAL A 16 -2.13 5.05 -5.78
CA VAL A 16 -2.66 4.36 -4.60
C VAL A 16 -3.60 5.33 -3.88
N VAL A 17 -4.88 5.00 -3.86
CA VAL A 17 -5.89 5.74 -3.11
C VAL A 17 -6.14 5.00 -1.81
N THR A 18 -6.15 5.70 -0.69
CA THR A 18 -6.28 5.09 0.64
C THR A 18 -7.57 5.53 1.35
N ALA A 19 -8.11 4.63 2.15
CA ALA A 19 -9.28 4.90 2.98
C ALA A 19 -8.94 5.77 4.18
N SER A 20 -7.75 5.58 4.79
CA SER A 20 -7.31 6.32 5.95
C SER A 20 -6.09 7.20 5.66
N GLU A 21 -5.92 8.27 6.45
CA GLU A 21 -4.75 9.13 6.38
C GLU A 21 -3.48 8.38 6.79
N ALA A 22 -3.56 7.49 7.77
CA ALA A 22 -2.42 6.67 8.20
C ALA A 22 -1.87 5.79 7.07
N GLU A 23 -2.76 5.18 6.27
CA GLU A 23 -2.35 4.43 5.08
C GLU A 23 -1.65 5.33 4.06
N ALA A 24 -2.20 6.52 3.79
CA ALA A 24 -1.60 7.47 2.87
C ALA A 24 -0.21 7.91 3.31
N LEU A 25 -0.02 8.18 4.59
CA LEU A 25 1.27 8.56 5.17
C LEU A 25 2.29 7.44 5.04
N TYR A 26 1.92 6.19 5.36
CA TYR A 26 2.83 5.05 5.23
C TYR A 26 3.29 4.82 3.78
N PHE A 27 2.37 4.81 2.82
CA PHE A 27 2.73 4.68 1.40
C PHE A 27 3.46 5.90 0.86
N SER A 28 3.24 7.10 1.42
CA SER A 28 4.01 8.30 1.11
C SER A 28 5.44 8.22 1.63
N GLN A 29 5.66 7.64 2.83
CA GLN A 29 7.00 7.32 3.32
C GLN A 29 7.70 6.36 2.35
N MET A 30 7.06 5.26 1.95
CA MET A 30 7.59 4.31 0.97
C MET A 30 8.00 5.01 -0.32
N ARG A 31 7.10 5.83 -0.89
CA ARG A 31 7.37 6.60 -2.11
C ARG A 31 8.62 7.47 -1.96
N LYS A 32 8.75 8.17 -0.84
CA LYS A 32 9.88 9.05 -0.55
C LYS A 32 11.18 8.25 -0.38
N ASP A 33 11.16 7.23 0.46
CA ASP A 33 12.33 6.44 0.83
C ASP A 33 12.90 5.66 -0.35
N CYS A 34 12.01 5.10 -1.19
CA CYS A 34 12.39 4.37 -2.39
C CYS A 34 12.52 5.27 -3.63
N ARG A 35 12.28 6.57 -3.52
CA ARG A 35 12.35 7.56 -4.62
C ARG A 35 11.45 7.22 -5.83
N TYR A 36 10.29 6.65 -5.58
CA TYR A 36 9.34 6.27 -6.62
C TYR A 36 8.64 7.50 -7.22
N ALA A 37 9.27 8.12 -8.24
CA ALA A 37 8.78 9.36 -8.85
C ALA A 37 7.45 9.22 -9.59
N ASN A 38 7.16 8.02 -10.10
CA ASN A 38 5.95 7.68 -10.86
C ASN A 38 4.84 7.05 -10.02
N MET A 39 5.02 6.95 -8.69
CA MET A 39 4.00 6.56 -7.73
C MET A 39 3.31 7.80 -7.14
N HIS A 40 2.00 7.79 -7.14
CA HIS A 40 1.16 8.80 -6.50
C HIS A 40 0.36 8.16 -5.38
N VAL A 41 0.25 8.87 -4.25
CA VAL A 41 -0.54 8.43 -3.09
C VAL A 41 -1.55 9.51 -2.77
N GLN A 42 -2.81 9.12 -2.58
CA GLN A 42 -3.90 10.05 -2.30
C GLN A 42 -4.82 9.47 -1.24
N TRP A 43 -4.95 10.17 -0.13
CA TRP A 43 -6.02 9.92 0.83
C TRP A 43 -7.36 10.41 0.27
N ALA A 44 -8.41 9.59 0.39
CA ALA A 44 -9.73 9.94 -0.12
C ALA A 44 -10.45 11.01 0.72
N GLY A 45 -9.99 11.22 1.96
CA GLY A 45 -10.59 12.17 2.90
C GLY A 45 -11.77 11.58 3.69
N ASP A 46 -12.19 12.28 4.72
CA ASP A 46 -13.26 11.85 5.64
C ASP A 46 -14.66 11.80 5.00
N GLY A 47 -14.81 12.33 3.80
CA GLY A 47 -16.09 12.34 3.06
C GLY A 47 -16.46 10.99 2.46
N VAL A 48 -15.49 10.08 2.28
CA VAL A 48 -15.72 8.74 1.71
C VAL A 48 -16.02 7.78 2.86
N LYS A 49 -17.21 7.16 2.84
CA LYS A 49 -17.73 6.35 3.95
C LYS A 49 -17.92 4.88 3.61
N SER A 50 -17.77 4.50 2.34
CA SER A 50 -17.93 3.11 1.91
C SER A 50 -16.84 2.69 0.93
N LEU A 51 -16.64 1.38 0.80
CA LEU A 51 -15.70 0.83 -0.18
C LEU A 51 -16.13 1.14 -1.61
N GLU A 52 -17.43 1.16 -1.89
CA GLU A 52 -17.97 1.52 -3.19
C GLU A 52 -17.63 2.98 -3.56
N GLU A 53 -17.88 3.93 -2.63
CA GLU A 53 -17.51 5.33 -2.82
C GLU A 53 -16.01 5.50 -3.04
N LEU A 54 -15.18 4.75 -2.30
CA LEU A 54 -13.73 4.77 -2.43
C LEU A 54 -13.27 4.30 -3.82
N VAL A 55 -13.88 3.24 -4.35
CA VAL A 55 -13.63 2.73 -5.71
C VAL A 55 -14.04 3.76 -6.76
N LEU A 56 -15.21 4.39 -6.62
CA LEU A 56 -15.69 5.43 -7.55
C LEU A 56 -14.80 6.67 -7.50
N TYR A 57 -14.37 7.08 -6.32
CA TYR A 57 -13.41 8.18 -6.15
C TYR A 57 -12.08 7.88 -6.84
N ALA A 58 -11.53 6.70 -6.62
CA ALA A 58 -10.30 6.27 -7.28
C ALA A 58 -10.43 6.19 -8.81
N ALA A 59 -11.57 5.72 -9.32
CA ALA A 59 -11.86 5.67 -10.75
C ALA A 59 -11.89 7.06 -11.39
N LYS A 60 -12.46 8.06 -10.70
CA LYS A 60 -12.45 9.45 -11.13
C LYS A 60 -11.03 10.01 -11.20
N LEU A 61 -10.21 9.77 -10.18
CA LEU A 61 -8.81 10.21 -10.15
C LEU A 61 -7.98 9.51 -11.23
N ARG A 62 -8.16 8.19 -11.41
CA ARG A 62 -7.50 7.40 -12.46
C ARG A 62 -7.73 8.03 -13.83
N THR A 63 -8.97 8.34 -14.16
CA THR A 63 -9.35 8.92 -15.46
C THR A 63 -8.79 10.32 -15.63
N LYS A 64 -8.90 11.18 -14.59
CA LYS A 64 -8.39 12.55 -14.61
C LYS A 64 -6.87 12.60 -14.75
N GLY A 65 -6.16 11.76 -13.99
CA GLY A 65 -4.69 11.71 -13.97
C GLY A 65 -4.08 10.79 -15.02
N LYS A 66 -4.90 10.04 -15.78
CA LYS A 66 -4.47 9.06 -16.80
C LYS A 66 -3.47 8.03 -16.24
N PHE A 67 -3.72 7.56 -15.02
CA PHE A 67 -2.86 6.56 -14.39
C PHE A 67 -2.99 5.20 -15.07
N ASP A 68 -1.86 4.54 -15.31
CA ASP A 68 -1.78 3.21 -15.93
C ASP A 68 -2.25 2.12 -14.99
N SER A 69 -1.91 2.23 -13.70
CA SER A 69 -2.38 1.35 -12.64
C SER A 69 -2.95 2.16 -11.47
N THR A 70 -4.05 1.67 -10.90
CA THR A 70 -4.69 2.32 -9.75
C THR A 70 -5.14 1.27 -8.75
N TRP A 71 -4.71 1.44 -7.51
CA TRP A 71 -5.05 0.63 -6.37
C TRP A 71 -5.86 1.42 -5.34
N VAL A 72 -6.77 0.72 -4.69
CA VAL A 72 -7.51 1.21 -3.53
C VAL A 72 -7.08 0.40 -2.33
N MET A 73 -6.47 1.08 -1.34
CA MET A 73 -6.02 0.49 -0.07
C MET A 73 -7.00 0.81 1.05
N PHE A 74 -7.35 -0.21 1.85
CA PHE A 74 -8.22 -0.04 3.01
C PHE A 74 -7.97 -1.10 4.07
N GLY A 75 -8.17 -0.72 5.32
CA GLY A 75 -8.34 -1.64 6.44
C GLY A 75 -9.81 -2.00 6.59
N PHE A 76 -10.12 -3.26 6.93
CA PHE A 76 -11.51 -3.69 7.16
C PHE A 76 -12.15 -2.91 8.30
N ALA A 77 -11.42 -2.72 9.41
CA ALA A 77 -11.90 -1.96 10.55
C ALA A 77 -12.04 -0.46 10.24
N ASP A 78 -11.18 0.08 9.36
CA ASP A 78 -11.15 1.51 9.04
C ASP A 78 -12.41 1.94 8.23
N LEU A 79 -12.92 1.04 7.38
CA LEU A 79 -14.16 1.25 6.62
C LEU A 79 -15.38 0.55 7.22
N GLY A 80 -15.21 -0.23 8.28
CA GLY A 80 -16.30 -1.03 8.87
C GLY A 80 -16.86 -2.09 7.92
N VAL A 81 -16.01 -2.68 7.05
CA VAL A 81 -16.42 -3.68 6.05
C VAL A 81 -16.06 -5.09 6.46
N ASN A 82 -16.79 -6.05 5.91
CA ASN A 82 -16.52 -7.48 6.03
C ASN A 82 -16.22 -8.12 4.66
N ALA A 83 -15.82 -9.39 4.67
CA ALA A 83 -15.44 -10.10 3.45
C ALA A 83 -16.56 -10.18 2.41
N ALA A 84 -17.83 -10.31 2.83
CA ALA A 84 -18.96 -10.36 1.91
C ALA A 84 -19.14 -9.03 1.17
N GLN A 85 -19.03 -7.90 1.88
CA GLN A 85 -19.09 -6.56 1.31
C GLN A 85 -17.92 -6.29 0.35
N VAL A 86 -16.71 -6.73 0.71
CA VAL A 86 -15.54 -6.62 -0.19
C VAL A 86 -15.78 -7.40 -1.48
N LYS A 87 -16.26 -8.67 -1.38
CA LYS A 87 -16.59 -9.49 -2.55
C LYS A 87 -17.68 -8.86 -3.42
N ALA A 88 -18.68 -8.23 -2.82
CA ALA A 88 -19.75 -7.56 -3.55
C ALA A 88 -19.25 -6.35 -4.38
N VAL A 89 -18.20 -5.67 -3.92
CA VAL A 89 -17.62 -4.50 -4.62
C VAL A 89 -16.56 -4.89 -5.67
N MET A 90 -16.00 -6.11 -5.61
CA MET A 90 -14.97 -6.55 -6.58
C MET A 90 -15.39 -6.39 -8.05
N PRO A 91 -16.60 -6.75 -8.49
CA PRO A 91 -17.00 -6.58 -9.89
C PRO A 91 -17.05 -5.10 -10.32
N LEU A 92 -17.47 -4.20 -9.42
CA LEU A 92 -17.44 -2.76 -9.67
C LEU A 92 -16.00 -2.27 -9.85
N ALA A 93 -15.10 -2.68 -8.96
CA ALA A 93 -13.69 -2.30 -9.01
C ALA A 93 -13.04 -2.79 -10.33
N GLU A 94 -13.28 -4.03 -10.71
CA GLU A 94 -12.80 -4.62 -11.96
C GLU A 94 -13.33 -3.85 -13.17
N GLY A 95 -14.64 -3.60 -13.25
CA GLY A 95 -15.26 -2.81 -14.32
C GLY A 95 -14.70 -1.39 -14.44
N LYS A 96 -14.23 -0.81 -13.34
CA LYS A 96 -13.54 0.50 -13.30
C LYS A 96 -12.03 0.40 -13.49
N LYS A 97 -11.47 -0.79 -13.64
CA LYS A 97 -10.02 -1.06 -13.71
C LYS A 97 -9.30 -0.56 -12.45
N ILE A 98 -9.90 -0.77 -11.30
CA ILE A 98 -9.35 -0.48 -9.97
C ILE A 98 -8.99 -1.81 -9.31
N LYS A 99 -7.79 -1.91 -8.79
CA LYS A 99 -7.32 -3.05 -8.00
C LYS A 99 -7.57 -2.78 -6.51
N LEU A 100 -8.01 -3.81 -5.80
CA LEU A 100 -8.25 -3.70 -4.36
C LEU A 100 -7.09 -4.31 -3.59
N VAL A 101 -6.64 -3.59 -2.58
CA VAL A 101 -5.67 -4.08 -1.59
C VAL A 101 -6.18 -3.76 -0.19
N TRP A 102 -6.03 -4.73 0.72
CA TRP A 102 -6.58 -4.59 2.06
C TRP A 102 -5.71 -5.23 3.14
N THR A 103 -6.04 -4.87 4.37
CA THR A 103 -5.63 -5.55 5.59
C THR A 103 -6.84 -5.79 6.49
N ASN A 104 -6.94 -6.97 7.07
CA ASN A 104 -7.96 -7.33 8.03
C ASN A 104 -7.29 -7.70 9.37
N PRO A 105 -7.39 -6.87 10.41
CA PRO A 105 -8.36 -5.78 10.54
C PRO A 105 -7.93 -4.43 9.94
N SER A 106 -6.64 -4.06 9.99
CA SER A 106 -6.15 -2.73 9.58
C SER A 106 -4.66 -2.73 9.28
N LEU A 107 -4.13 -1.63 8.75
CA LEU A 107 -2.73 -1.50 8.32
C LEU A 107 -1.67 -1.93 9.38
N PRO A 108 -1.83 -1.72 10.69
CA PRO A 108 -0.93 -2.23 11.71
C PRO A 108 -0.64 -3.74 11.64
N LEU A 109 -1.55 -4.56 11.10
CA LEU A 109 -1.26 -5.97 10.84
C LEU A 109 -0.05 -6.11 9.90
N TRP A 110 0.04 -5.30 8.85
CA TRP A 110 1.18 -5.31 7.95
C TRP A 110 2.50 -4.99 8.68
N PHE A 111 2.49 -4.05 9.62
CA PHE A 111 3.67 -3.74 10.43
C PHE A 111 4.06 -4.92 11.32
N LEU A 112 3.08 -5.58 11.93
CA LEU A 112 3.32 -6.76 12.76
C LEU A 112 3.95 -7.90 11.96
N LEU A 113 3.52 -8.10 10.71
CA LEU A 113 4.05 -9.16 9.84
C LEU A 113 5.54 -8.98 9.49
N HIS A 114 6.10 -7.77 9.58
CA HIS A 114 7.56 -7.56 9.47
C HIS A 114 8.31 -8.15 10.67
N LEU A 115 7.68 -8.22 11.82
CA LEU A 115 8.28 -8.64 13.07
C LEU A 115 8.04 -10.12 13.32
N GLN A 116 6.79 -10.56 13.20
CA GLN A 116 6.35 -11.92 13.47
C GLN A 116 5.06 -12.27 12.71
N SER A 117 4.81 -13.57 12.51
CA SER A 117 3.51 -14.07 12.05
C SER A 117 2.66 -14.42 13.27
N PRO A 118 1.41 -13.93 13.37
CA PRO A 118 0.47 -14.38 14.40
C PRO A 118 0.21 -15.88 14.27
N LYS A 119 0.17 -16.59 15.42
CA LYS A 119 -0.08 -18.03 15.45
C LYS A 119 -1.55 -18.43 15.35
N GLY A 120 -2.45 -17.45 15.39
CA GLY A 120 -3.90 -17.64 15.34
C GLY A 120 -4.59 -16.37 14.86
N PRO A 121 -5.93 -16.43 14.69
CA PRO A 121 -6.71 -15.30 14.22
C PRO A 121 -6.58 -14.09 15.14
N VAL A 122 -6.24 -12.92 14.58
CA VAL A 122 -6.20 -11.64 15.29
C VAL A 122 -7.03 -10.66 14.48
N LEU A 123 -8.26 -10.46 14.92
CA LEU A 123 -9.22 -9.55 14.29
C LEU A 123 -9.43 -8.25 15.06
N ASP A 124 -8.96 -8.21 16.32
CA ASP A 124 -9.04 -7.02 17.16
C ASP A 124 -7.81 -6.12 16.90
N PRO A 125 -7.98 -4.89 16.38
CA PRO A 125 -6.91 -3.94 16.19
C PRO A 125 -6.12 -3.62 17.46
N ALA A 126 -6.78 -3.67 18.65
CA ALA A 126 -6.13 -3.37 19.91
C ALA A 126 -5.06 -4.41 20.28
N VAL A 127 -5.30 -5.68 19.95
CA VAL A 127 -4.31 -6.76 20.16
C VAL A 127 -3.05 -6.52 19.31
N ILE A 128 -3.24 -6.10 18.07
CA ILE A 128 -2.13 -5.77 17.15
C ILE A 128 -1.35 -4.56 17.67
N SER A 129 -2.06 -3.50 18.06
CA SER A 129 -1.44 -2.28 18.60
C SER A 129 -0.62 -2.58 19.86
N LYS A 130 -1.14 -3.41 20.77
CA LYS A 130 -0.42 -3.86 21.95
C LYS A 130 0.86 -4.64 21.59
N ALA A 131 0.79 -5.53 20.61
CA ALA A 131 1.95 -6.31 20.16
C ALA A 131 3.02 -5.43 19.50
N LEU A 132 2.63 -4.33 18.86
CA LEU A 132 3.54 -3.37 18.24
C LEU A 132 4.17 -2.38 19.24
N GLY A 133 3.55 -2.12 20.38
CA GLY A 133 4.01 -1.15 21.37
C GLY A 133 5.41 -1.42 21.94
N GLY A 134 5.82 -2.69 22.05
CA GLY A 134 7.19 -3.04 22.48
C GLY A 134 8.24 -2.76 21.39
N PRO A 135 8.09 -3.34 20.17
CA PRO A 135 9.06 -3.15 19.07
C PRO A 135 9.06 -1.72 18.49
N LEU A 136 7.94 -1.01 18.58
CA LEU A 136 7.75 0.34 18.06
C LEU A 136 7.31 1.27 19.20
N PRO A 137 8.25 1.84 19.96
CA PRO A 137 7.93 2.71 21.07
C PRO A 137 7.00 3.88 20.65
N GLY A 138 5.98 4.16 21.47
CA GLY A 138 5.00 5.20 21.16
C GLY A 138 4.00 4.83 20.08
N PHE A 139 3.98 3.57 19.60
CA PHE A 139 3.08 3.15 18.52
C PHE A 139 1.62 3.48 18.81
N ALA A 140 0.99 4.18 17.89
CA ALA A 140 -0.44 4.39 17.80
C ALA A 140 -0.89 4.13 16.35
N PRO A 141 -2.08 3.53 16.12
CA PRO A 141 -2.54 3.16 14.77
C PRO A 141 -3.17 4.34 14.03
N ASP A 142 -2.60 5.53 14.15
CA ASP A 142 -3.15 6.78 13.59
C ASP A 142 -2.12 7.56 12.78
N ALA A 143 -2.62 8.59 12.10
CA ALA A 143 -1.81 9.50 11.30
C ALA A 143 -0.79 10.26 12.14
N ARG A 144 -1.14 10.63 13.37
CA ARG A 144 -0.27 11.42 14.26
C ARG A 144 1.03 10.67 14.56
N TYR A 145 0.94 9.36 14.85
CA TYR A 145 2.14 8.54 15.06
C TYR A 145 3.07 8.59 13.84
N LEU A 146 2.53 8.44 12.63
CA LEU A 146 3.33 8.45 11.40
C LEU A 146 3.91 9.83 11.06
N LEU A 147 3.38 10.89 11.64
CA LEU A 147 3.92 12.26 11.53
C LEU A 147 4.94 12.62 12.63
N THR A 148 5.06 11.80 13.67
CA THR A 148 5.95 12.01 14.81
C THR A 148 6.94 10.86 14.95
N ASP A 149 6.74 9.97 15.91
CA ASP A 149 7.67 8.88 16.25
C ASP A 149 7.82 7.82 15.13
N GLY A 150 6.81 7.70 14.29
CA GLY A 150 6.75 6.79 13.14
C GLY A 150 7.16 7.42 11.79
N MET A 151 7.75 8.62 11.76
CA MET A 151 8.16 9.30 10.51
C MET A 151 9.14 8.49 9.63
N SER A 152 9.84 7.54 10.20
CA SER A 152 10.78 6.64 9.50
C SER A 152 10.33 5.19 9.57
N LEU A 153 9.04 4.92 9.80
CA LEU A 153 8.53 3.56 10.02
C LEU A 153 8.79 2.67 8.81
N HIS A 154 8.49 3.14 7.60
CA HIS A 154 8.77 2.37 6.38
C HIS A 154 10.25 2.01 6.28
N LEU A 155 11.17 2.96 6.47
CA LEU A 155 12.61 2.72 6.40
C LEU A 155 13.07 1.72 7.47
N LYS A 156 12.51 1.81 8.69
CA LYS A 156 12.80 0.88 9.81
C LYS A 156 12.33 -0.55 9.49
N LEU A 157 11.18 -0.71 8.84
CA LEU A 157 10.61 -2.02 8.49
C LEU A 157 11.16 -2.60 7.19
N TYR A 158 11.68 -1.77 6.30
CA TYR A 158 12.11 -2.14 4.95
C TYR A 158 13.05 -3.36 4.89
N PRO A 159 14.06 -3.52 5.76
CA PRO A 159 14.93 -4.70 5.73
C PRO A 159 14.19 -6.03 5.92
N ALA A 160 13.04 -6.00 6.58
CA ALA A 160 12.21 -7.18 6.84
C ALA A 160 11.08 -7.38 5.82
N LYS A 161 11.04 -6.64 4.70
CA LYS A 161 9.95 -6.70 3.71
C LYS A 161 9.70 -8.10 3.14
N ALA A 162 10.77 -8.86 2.87
CA ALA A 162 10.65 -10.24 2.37
C ALA A 162 10.05 -11.17 3.44
N LYS A 163 10.47 -11.00 4.71
CA LYS A 163 9.90 -11.72 5.85
C LYS A 163 8.42 -11.37 6.02
N ALA A 164 8.03 -10.10 5.86
CA ALA A 164 6.65 -9.68 5.95
C ALA A 164 5.77 -10.34 4.88
N ALA A 165 6.28 -10.46 3.64
CA ALA A 165 5.56 -11.13 2.55
C ALA A 165 5.37 -12.64 2.83
N LEU A 166 6.39 -13.33 3.35
CA LEU A 166 6.30 -14.73 3.77
C LEU A 166 5.30 -14.90 4.93
N ASN A 167 5.41 -14.08 5.96
CA ASN A 167 4.50 -14.10 7.11
C ASN A 167 3.06 -13.81 6.67
N ALA A 168 2.85 -12.93 5.69
CA ALA A 168 1.53 -12.65 5.13
C ALA A 168 0.94 -13.89 4.45
N GLY A 169 1.73 -14.63 3.66
CA GLY A 169 1.32 -15.90 3.06
C GLY A 169 0.86 -16.90 4.12
N THR A 170 1.72 -17.19 5.10
CA THR A 170 1.39 -18.11 6.20
C THR A 170 0.17 -17.66 7.00
N TYR A 171 0.03 -16.36 7.26
CA TYR A 171 -1.11 -15.84 8.01
C TYR A 171 -2.40 -15.87 7.19
N ASN A 172 -2.33 -15.66 5.90
CA ASN A 172 -3.47 -15.79 5.00
C ASN A 172 -4.03 -17.23 4.99
N GLU A 173 -3.17 -18.26 5.03
CA GLU A 173 -3.57 -19.67 5.14
C GLU A 173 -4.41 -19.93 6.41
N ILE A 174 -4.12 -19.22 7.51
CA ILE A 174 -4.89 -19.30 8.75
C ILE A 174 -6.23 -18.57 8.63
N MET A 175 -6.25 -17.42 7.96
CA MET A 175 -7.38 -16.49 7.96
C MET A 175 -8.40 -16.76 6.85
N GLU A 176 -7.95 -17.10 5.66
CA GLU A 176 -8.82 -17.25 4.49
C GLU A 176 -9.94 -18.29 4.67
N PRO A 177 -9.69 -19.47 5.26
CA PRO A 177 -10.77 -20.44 5.55
C PRO A 177 -11.82 -19.91 6.53
N ARG A 178 -11.49 -18.92 7.36
CA ARG A 178 -12.36 -18.36 8.40
C ARG A 178 -13.15 -17.15 7.93
N THR A 179 -12.54 -16.33 7.10
CA THR A 179 -13.10 -15.04 6.66
C THR A 179 -13.54 -15.06 5.21
N GLY A 180 -13.12 -16.07 4.45
CA GLY A 180 -13.39 -16.19 3.01
C GLY A 180 -12.53 -15.28 2.13
N LEU A 181 -11.58 -14.53 2.70
CA LEU A 181 -10.59 -13.71 2.02
C LEU A 181 -9.25 -13.78 2.79
N PRO A 182 -8.11 -13.59 2.10
CA PRO A 182 -6.83 -13.45 2.79
C PRO A 182 -6.85 -12.27 3.77
N ALA A 183 -6.09 -12.37 4.86
CA ALA A 183 -5.97 -11.28 5.83
C ALA A 183 -5.35 -10.02 5.22
N THR A 184 -4.44 -10.20 4.28
CA THR A 184 -3.83 -9.09 3.55
C THR A 184 -3.35 -9.53 2.17
N ASN A 185 -3.49 -8.67 1.20
CA ASN A 185 -2.90 -8.82 -0.13
C ASN A 185 -1.93 -7.66 -0.48
N ILE A 186 -1.41 -6.95 0.52
CA ILE A 186 -0.38 -5.91 0.32
C ILE A 186 0.81 -6.44 -0.50
N PRO A 187 1.31 -7.69 -0.35
CA PRO A 187 2.38 -8.19 -1.21
C PRO A 187 2.10 -8.07 -2.70
N ALA A 188 0.84 -8.22 -3.14
CA ALA A 188 0.47 -8.05 -4.55
C ALA A 188 0.64 -6.58 -5.02
N LEU A 189 0.23 -5.61 -4.19
CA LEU A 189 0.49 -4.19 -4.46
C LEU A 189 1.99 -3.90 -4.54
N LEU A 190 2.78 -4.41 -3.57
CA LEU A 190 4.23 -4.15 -3.51
C LEU A 190 4.99 -4.77 -4.69
N ASN A 191 4.57 -5.91 -5.19
CA ASN A 191 5.13 -6.52 -6.40
C ASN A 191 4.91 -5.59 -7.60
N GLU A 192 3.69 -5.09 -7.81
CA GLU A 192 3.42 -4.18 -8.93
C GLU A 192 4.11 -2.81 -8.74
N VAL A 193 4.21 -2.29 -7.51
CA VAL A 193 5.03 -1.11 -7.21
C VAL A 193 6.47 -1.33 -7.65
N SER A 194 7.06 -2.49 -7.34
CA SER A 194 8.42 -2.83 -7.75
C SER A 194 8.57 -2.94 -9.27
N GLU A 195 7.58 -3.50 -9.96
CA GLU A 195 7.59 -3.62 -11.42
C GLU A 195 7.47 -2.27 -12.13
N ILE A 196 6.55 -1.42 -11.66
CA ILE A 196 6.26 -0.13 -12.30
C ILE A 196 7.28 0.93 -11.89
N CYS A 197 7.58 1.02 -10.60
CA CYS A 197 8.36 2.11 -10.03
C CYS A 197 9.85 1.77 -9.91
N GLY A 198 10.21 0.51 -9.68
CA GLY A 198 11.60 0.06 -9.57
C GLY A 198 12.41 0.26 -10.84
N LEU A 199 11.80 0.14 -12.01
CA LEU A 199 12.45 0.41 -13.29
C LEU A 199 12.80 1.89 -13.49
N ALA A 200 11.97 2.80 -12.98
CA ALA A 200 12.25 4.24 -13.02
C ALA A 200 13.48 4.59 -12.16
N ASP A 201 13.64 3.94 -11.03
CA ASP A 201 14.76 4.14 -10.10
C ASP A 201 16.08 3.61 -10.67
N LEU A 202 16.07 2.44 -11.31
CA LEU A 202 17.25 1.88 -11.98
C LEU A 202 17.76 2.78 -13.09
N SER A 203 16.85 3.32 -13.92
CA SER A 203 17.23 4.22 -15.02
C SER A 203 17.74 5.59 -14.51
N HIS A 204 17.21 6.08 -13.40
CA HIS A 204 17.69 7.30 -12.75
C HIS A 204 19.09 7.10 -12.17
N ASN A 205 19.33 6.00 -11.48
CA ASN A 205 20.64 5.66 -10.92
C ASN A 205 21.69 5.43 -12.01
N GLN A 206 21.33 4.80 -13.13
CA GLN A 206 22.23 4.64 -14.28
C GLN A 206 22.62 5.99 -14.89
N LYS A 207 21.68 6.95 -15.00
CA LYS A 207 21.98 8.30 -15.47
C LYS A 207 22.91 9.06 -14.52
N LEU A 208 22.71 8.93 -13.20
CA LEU A 208 23.60 9.56 -12.21
C LEU A 208 25.02 8.97 -12.22
N VAL A 209 25.16 7.66 -12.43
CA VAL A 209 26.47 7.01 -12.58
C VAL A 209 27.15 7.45 -13.87
N GLY A 210 26.40 7.53 -14.99
CA GLY A 210 26.93 8.04 -16.26
C GLY A 210 27.41 9.49 -16.19
N MET A 211 26.71 10.34 -15.41
CA MET A 211 27.12 11.75 -15.21
C MET A 211 28.35 11.93 -14.32
N LYS A 212 28.66 10.96 -13.45
CA LYS A 212 29.88 11.00 -12.60
C LYS A 212 31.14 10.52 -13.34
N ASN A 213 30.96 9.81 -14.45
CA ASN A 213 32.05 9.23 -15.25
C ASN A 213 32.33 10.03 -16.56
N SER A 214 31.66 11.14 -16.75
CA SER A 214 31.83 12.11 -17.81
C SER A 214 32.37 13.44 -17.27
#